data_78642566eab900eed9b54cfd412adb9d
#
_entry.id   78642566eab900eed9b54cfd412adb9d
#
_cell.length_a   1.000
_cell.length_b   1.000
_cell.length_c   1.000
_cell.angle_alpha   90.00
_cell.angle_beta   90.00
_cell.angle_gamma   90.00
#
_symmetry.space_group_name_H-M   'P 1'
#
loop_
_entity.id
_entity.type
_entity.pdbx_description
1 polymer ?
#
loop_
_entity_poly.entity_id
_entity_poly.type
_entity_poly.pdbx_seq_one_letter_code
_entity_poly.pdbx_strand_id
1 'polypeptide(L)'
;MPERPPLAYLAIGVLSWPLVRFAYRLRWSGLENVPRTGGFVLAANHTSNFDPWPLGMPLFPRRWLRFMAKSELYWRPLRYVLDAGGAFPVQRGGGDVEAIRTAVELVRGGHVVVMFPEGTRRVKGLRKRWAARPHTGAARIAREAGAPLIPAAIEGTDRLSRLGPLRVAYGPPIEVTDDSAETTTRLMAEIRRLHETL
;
A
#
# COMPACT_ATOMS: atom_id res chain seq x y z
N MET A 1 4.93 -9.25 -19.36
CA MET A 1 4.58 -10.04 -18.14
C MET A 1 5.22 -9.33 -16.96
N PRO A 2 4.55 -9.21 -15.81
CA PRO A 2 5.18 -8.62 -14.63
C PRO A 2 6.43 -9.42 -14.27
N GLU A 3 7.48 -8.71 -13.84
CA GLU A 3 8.68 -9.36 -13.31
C GLU A 3 8.28 -10.30 -12.16
N ARG A 4 8.88 -11.47 -12.12
CA ARG A 4 8.65 -12.40 -11.02
C ARG A 4 9.20 -11.80 -9.72
N PRO A 5 8.51 -11.97 -8.57
CA PRO A 5 9.06 -11.51 -7.31
C PRO A 5 10.40 -12.21 -7.04
N PRO A 6 11.41 -11.48 -6.52
CA PRO A 6 12.69 -12.07 -6.19
C PRO A 6 12.55 -13.17 -5.14
N LEU A 7 13.44 -14.16 -5.16
CA LEU A 7 13.42 -15.28 -4.20
C LEU A 7 13.41 -14.80 -2.75
N ALA A 8 14.11 -13.69 -2.46
CA ALA A 8 14.11 -13.07 -1.14
C ALA A 8 12.70 -12.63 -0.70
N TYR A 9 11.91 -12.03 -1.59
CA TYR A 9 10.51 -11.67 -1.30
C TYR A 9 9.67 -12.91 -1.00
N LEU A 10 9.83 -13.96 -1.79
CA LEU A 10 9.10 -15.22 -1.58
C LEU A 10 9.51 -15.87 -0.24
N ALA A 11 10.80 -15.90 0.06
CA ALA A 11 11.30 -16.43 1.33
C ALA A 11 10.77 -15.63 2.54
N ILE A 12 10.81 -14.30 2.49
CA ILE A 12 10.24 -13.43 3.53
C ILE A 12 8.75 -13.71 3.70
N GLY A 13 8.01 -13.80 2.60
CA GLY A 13 6.57 -14.08 2.63
C GLY A 13 6.25 -15.43 3.27
N VAL A 14 6.94 -16.50 2.84
CA VAL A 14 6.74 -17.85 3.38
C VAL A 14 7.12 -17.92 4.87
N LEU A 15 8.27 -17.38 5.25
CA LEU A 15 8.75 -17.41 6.64
C LEU A 15 7.90 -16.55 7.57
N SER A 16 7.37 -15.42 7.08
CA SER A 16 6.54 -14.55 7.90
C SER A 16 5.07 -14.95 7.94
N TRP A 17 4.61 -15.81 7.02
CA TRP A 17 3.21 -16.24 6.96
C TRP A 17 2.69 -16.84 8.28
N PRO A 18 3.37 -17.81 8.91
CA PRO A 18 2.90 -18.38 10.18
C PRO A 18 2.82 -17.31 11.28
N LEU A 19 3.81 -16.43 11.35
CA LEU A 19 3.83 -15.33 12.33
C LEU A 19 2.61 -14.42 12.15
N VAL A 20 2.37 -13.96 10.91
CA VAL A 20 1.26 -13.06 10.62
C VAL A 20 -0.09 -13.74 10.82
N ARG A 21 -0.21 -15.00 10.38
CA ARG A 21 -1.48 -15.73 10.42
C ARG A 21 -1.86 -16.16 11.84
N PHE A 22 -0.90 -16.61 12.64
CA PHE A 22 -1.17 -17.22 13.94
C PHE A 22 -0.86 -16.27 15.10
N ALA A 23 0.35 -15.70 15.19
CA ALA A 23 0.71 -14.81 16.29
C ALA A 23 -0.04 -13.47 16.20
N TYR A 24 -0.09 -12.86 15.02
CA TYR A 24 -0.86 -11.63 14.78
C TYR A 24 -2.31 -11.88 14.37
N ARG A 25 -2.75 -13.13 14.24
CA ARG A 25 -4.14 -13.49 13.94
C ARG A 25 -4.73 -12.68 12.79
N LEU A 26 -3.94 -12.50 11.72
CA LEU A 26 -4.36 -11.70 10.57
C LEU A 26 -5.71 -12.18 10.03
N ARG A 27 -6.64 -11.27 9.91
CA ARG A 27 -7.94 -11.44 9.26
C ARG A 27 -8.06 -10.46 8.11
N TRP A 28 -8.75 -10.87 7.06
CA TRP A 28 -9.01 -10.01 5.91
C TRP A 28 -10.40 -10.25 5.35
N SER A 29 -10.92 -9.24 4.64
CA SER A 29 -12.19 -9.27 3.92
C SER A 29 -12.06 -8.55 2.57
N GLY A 30 -13.01 -8.79 1.66
CA GLY A 30 -13.08 -8.09 0.38
C GLY A 30 -11.99 -8.46 -0.62
N LEU A 31 -11.30 -9.61 -0.45
CA LEU A 31 -10.23 -10.04 -1.36
C LEU A 31 -10.72 -10.26 -2.79
N GLU A 32 -12.01 -10.56 -2.97
CA GLU A 32 -12.70 -10.68 -4.25
C GLU A 32 -12.71 -9.39 -5.07
N ASN A 33 -12.57 -8.23 -4.42
CA ASN A 33 -12.49 -6.92 -5.06
C ASN A 33 -11.12 -6.65 -5.71
N VAL A 34 -10.11 -7.44 -5.35
CA VAL A 34 -8.74 -7.24 -5.82
C VAL A 34 -8.52 -7.93 -7.16
N PRO A 35 -8.03 -7.21 -8.19
CA PRO A 35 -7.76 -7.80 -9.50
C PRO A 35 -6.76 -8.98 -9.42
N ARG A 36 -7.12 -10.10 -10.02
CA ARG A 36 -6.26 -11.29 -10.04
C ARG A 36 -5.07 -11.15 -10.98
N THR A 37 -5.21 -10.34 -12.03
CA THR A 37 -4.20 -10.09 -13.08
C THR A 37 -4.11 -8.60 -13.38
N GLY A 38 -3.08 -8.19 -14.10
CA GLY A 38 -2.84 -6.78 -14.43
C GLY A 38 -2.31 -5.97 -13.24
N GLY A 39 -1.86 -4.76 -13.48
CA GLY A 39 -1.43 -3.84 -12.43
C GLY A 39 -2.61 -3.05 -11.88
N PHE A 40 -2.47 -2.57 -10.65
CA PHE A 40 -3.44 -1.69 -10.02
C PHE A 40 -2.79 -0.86 -8.91
N VAL A 41 -3.47 0.20 -8.50
CA VAL A 41 -3.08 1.01 -7.34
C VAL A 41 -3.88 0.55 -6.13
N LEU A 42 -3.19 0.17 -5.06
CA LEU A 42 -3.78 -0.17 -3.76
C LEU A 42 -3.58 1.00 -2.81
N ALA A 43 -4.63 1.68 -2.44
CA ALA A 43 -4.55 2.86 -1.57
C ALA A 43 -5.15 2.57 -0.20
N ALA A 44 -4.39 2.84 0.87
CA ALA A 44 -4.77 2.53 2.24
C ALA A 44 -4.47 3.66 3.23
N ASN A 45 -5.08 3.61 4.42
CA ASN A 45 -4.66 4.42 5.56
C ASN A 45 -3.25 4.05 6.02
N HIS A 46 -2.54 4.98 6.70
CA HIS A 46 -1.14 4.79 7.09
C HIS A 46 -0.94 5.01 8.60
N THR A 47 -0.63 3.93 9.30
CA THR A 47 -0.42 3.92 10.75
C THR A 47 1.00 3.53 11.16
N SER A 48 1.68 2.70 10.33
CA SER A 48 3.00 2.14 10.63
C SER A 48 3.84 1.95 9.36
N ASN A 49 5.17 1.92 9.49
CA ASN A 49 6.08 1.51 8.40
C ASN A 49 5.84 0.07 7.95
N PHE A 50 5.18 -0.73 8.77
CA PHE A 50 4.90 -2.13 8.51
C PHE A 50 3.57 -2.34 7.78
N ASP A 51 2.80 -1.30 7.48
CA ASP A 51 1.51 -1.42 6.79
C ASP A 51 1.56 -2.20 5.47
N PRO A 52 2.60 -2.06 4.60
CA PRO A 52 2.67 -2.83 3.37
C PRO A 52 2.74 -4.35 3.60
N TRP A 53 3.28 -4.79 4.72
CA TRP A 53 3.46 -6.21 5.03
C TRP A 53 2.12 -6.95 5.18
N PRO A 54 1.23 -6.63 6.15
CA PRO A 54 -0.05 -7.31 6.25
C PRO A 54 -1.01 -6.98 5.10
N LEU A 55 -0.89 -5.81 4.44
CA LEU A 55 -1.62 -5.52 3.21
C LEU A 55 -1.25 -6.47 2.06
N GLY A 56 -0.01 -6.94 2.02
CA GLY A 56 0.47 -7.85 0.98
C GLY A 56 0.21 -9.33 1.27
N MET A 57 0.09 -9.72 2.53
CA MET A 57 0.01 -11.13 2.91
C MET A 57 -1.18 -11.88 2.32
N PRO A 58 -2.41 -11.33 2.26
CA PRO A 58 -3.52 -12.00 1.59
C PRO A 58 -3.34 -12.14 0.06
N LEU A 59 -2.48 -11.31 -0.53
CA LEU A 59 -2.19 -11.31 -1.96
C LEU A 59 -1.00 -12.22 -2.33
N PHE A 60 -0.21 -12.59 -1.33
CA PHE A 60 0.96 -13.46 -1.47
C PHE A 60 0.55 -14.91 -1.80
N PRO A 61 1.26 -15.66 -2.64
CA PRO A 61 2.45 -15.28 -3.43
C PRO A 61 2.11 -14.71 -4.82
N ARG A 62 0.82 -14.55 -5.14
CA ARG A 62 0.32 -14.25 -6.49
C ARG A 62 0.65 -12.83 -6.95
N ARG A 63 0.76 -11.90 -5.99
CA ARG A 63 0.96 -10.46 -6.27
C ARG A 63 2.18 -9.96 -5.52
N TRP A 64 3.02 -9.21 -6.22
CA TRP A 64 4.16 -8.55 -5.64
C TRP A 64 3.83 -7.07 -5.43
N LEU A 65 3.77 -6.65 -4.18
CA LEU A 65 3.52 -5.27 -3.82
C LEU A 65 4.77 -4.43 -4.01
N ARG A 66 4.59 -3.28 -4.64
CA ARG A 66 5.61 -2.25 -4.78
C ARG A 66 5.16 -1.03 -3.99
N PHE A 67 6.04 -0.45 -3.19
CA PHE A 67 5.72 0.74 -2.40
C PHE A 67 6.86 1.74 -2.38
N MET A 68 6.50 3.03 -2.25
CA MET A 68 7.47 4.12 -2.23
C MET A 68 8.19 4.16 -0.88
N ALA A 69 9.51 4.15 -0.88
CA ALA A 69 10.32 4.40 0.31
C ALA A 69 11.25 5.60 0.09
N LYS A 70 11.50 6.37 1.15
CA LYS A 70 12.41 7.52 1.08
C LYS A 70 13.81 7.06 0.65
N SER A 71 14.43 7.79 -0.28
CA SER A 71 15.79 7.52 -0.75
C SER A 71 16.82 7.50 0.39
N GLU A 72 16.61 8.28 1.44
CA GLU A 72 17.48 8.32 2.63
C GLU A 72 17.48 6.99 3.41
N LEU A 73 16.48 6.14 3.20
CA LEU A 73 16.42 4.79 3.80
C LEU A 73 17.26 3.76 3.02
N TYR A 74 17.73 4.11 1.80
CA TYR A 74 18.47 3.18 0.93
C TYR A 74 19.97 3.09 1.25
N TRP A 75 20.35 3.16 2.51
CA TRP A 75 21.72 2.89 2.98
C TRP A 75 21.95 1.39 3.19
N ARG A 76 23.21 0.95 3.08
CA ARG A 76 23.57 -0.47 3.34
C ARG A 76 23.55 -0.74 4.84
N PRO A 77 22.94 -1.85 5.33
CA PRO A 77 22.34 -2.98 4.58
C PRO A 77 20.82 -2.83 4.31
N LEU A 78 20.16 -1.75 4.77
CA LEU A 78 18.71 -1.60 4.72
C LEU A 78 18.13 -1.65 3.29
N ARG A 79 18.90 -1.17 2.31
CA ARG A 79 18.47 -1.24 0.88
C ARG A 79 18.09 -2.66 0.45
N TYR A 80 18.86 -3.68 0.84
CA TYR A 80 18.58 -5.06 0.45
C TYR A 80 17.25 -5.57 1.03
N VAL A 81 16.92 -5.15 2.24
CA VAL A 81 15.63 -5.48 2.88
C VAL A 81 14.50 -4.74 2.18
N LEU A 82 14.69 -3.47 1.85
CA LEU A 82 13.70 -2.66 1.14
C LEU A 82 13.43 -3.22 -0.27
N ASP A 83 14.49 -3.50 -1.03
CA ASP A 83 14.38 -4.09 -2.37
C ASP A 83 13.68 -5.46 -2.31
N ALA A 84 14.09 -6.32 -1.38
CA ALA A 84 13.46 -7.62 -1.15
C ALA A 84 11.98 -7.47 -0.75
N GLY A 85 11.62 -6.44 0.01
CA GLY A 85 10.24 -6.13 0.38
C GLY A 85 9.40 -5.53 -0.74
N GLY A 86 10.01 -5.15 -1.87
CA GLY A 86 9.31 -4.53 -3.00
C GLY A 86 9.30 -3.00 -2.97
N ALA A 87 10.07 -2.37 -2.10
CA ALA A 87 10.19 -0.92 -2.08
C ALA A 87 10.93 -0.40 -3.33
N PHE A 88 10.62 0.84 -3.72
CA PHE A 88 11.42 1.59 -4.67
C PHE A 88 11.72 3.00 -4.13
N PRO A 89 12.93 3.54 -4.40
CA PRO A 89 13.35 4.82 -3.83
C PRO A 89 12.61 5.98 -4.47
N VAL A 90 12.24 6.98 -3.64
CA VAL A 90 11.70 8.26 -4.11
C VAL A 90 12.37 9.41 -3.35
N GLN A 91 12.73 10.46 -4.08
CA GLN A 91 13.22 11.70 -3.48
C GLN A 91 12.04 12.60 -3.12
N ARG A 92 11.89 12.94 -1.85
CA ARG A 92 10.87 13.89 -1.41
C ARG A 92 11.40 15.31 -1.52
N GLY A 93 10.62 16.20 -2.14
CA GLY A 93 10.93 17.64 -2.14
C GLY A 93 11.30 18.27 -3.47
N GLY A 94 11.49 17.51 -4.53
CA GLY A 94 11.77 18.06 -5.87
C GLY A 94 11.16 17.29 -7.01
N GLY A 95 10.51 16.18 -6.75
CA GLY A 95 10.19 15.27 -7.80
C GLY A 95 9.03 14.32 -7.59
N ASP A 96 7.87 14.78 -7.10
CA ASP A 96 6.64 13.97 -7.16
C ASP A 96 6.37 13.44 -8.58
N VAL A 97 6.87 14.14 -9.61
CA VAL A 97 6.68 13.75 -11.03
C VAL A 97 7.43 12.47 -11.38
N GLU A 98 8.70 12.33 -10.98
CA GLU A 98 9.48 11.12 -11.28
C GLU A 98 8.97 9.91 -10.51
N ALA A 99 8.63 10.10 -9.23
CA ALA A 99 8.01 9.07 -8.41
C ALA A 99 6.68 8.57 -8.98
N ILE A 100 5.84 9.49 -9.45
CA ILE A 100 4.57 9.16 -10.10
C ILE A 100 4.82 8.42 -11.42
N ARG A 101 5.77 8.89 -12.26
CA ARG A 101 6.12 8.22 -13.51
C ARG A 101 6.57 6.78 -13.27
N THR A 102 7.49 6.57 -12.33
CA THR A 102 7.94 5.22 -11.95
C THR A 102 6.78 4.35 -11.48
N ALA A 103 5.89 4.89 -10.66
CA ALA A 103 4.72 4.16 -10.20
C ALA A 103 3.76 3.81 -11.35
N VAL A 104 3.53 4.72 -12.29
CA VAL A 104 2.72 4.46 -13.49
C VAL A 104 3.34 3.34 -14.34
N GLU A 105 4.65 3.37 -14.57
CA GLU A 105 5.36 2.34 -15.30
C GLU A 105 5.26 0.97 -14.61
N LEU A 106 5.41 0.92 -13.30
CA LEU A 106 5.21 -0.29 -12.51
C LEU A 106 3.79 -0.84 -12.64
N VAL A 107 2.77 0.01 -12.53
CA VAL A 107 1.36 -0.41 -12.70
C VAL A 107 1.13 -0.93 -14.11
N ARG A 108 1.59 -0.22 -15.15
CA ARG A 108 1.49 -0.69 -16.56
C ARG A 108 2.23 -2.00 -16.78
N GLY A 109 3.34 -2.23 -16.06
CA GLY A 109 4.09 -3.48 -16.03
C GLY A 109 3.39 -4.64 -15.30
N GLY A 110 2.18 -4.39 -14.74
CA GLY A 110 1.38 -5.43 -14.07
C GLY A 110 1.65 -5.55 -12.57
N HIS A 111 2.37 -4.61 -11.96
CA HIS A 111 2.65 -4.62 -10.52
C HIS A 111 1.54 -3.95 -9.71
N VAL A 112 1.47 -4.28 -8.44
CA VAL A 112 0.61 -3.62 -7.45
C VAL A 112 1.40 -2.50 -6.80
N VAL A 113 0.98 -1.25 -6.98
CA VAL A 113 1.61 -0.11 -6.33
C VAL A 113 0.79 0.31 -5.12
N VAL A 114 1.39 0.24 -3.94
CA VAL A 114 0.75 0.65 -2.67
C VAL A 114 0.98 2.14 -2.43
N MET A 115 -0.09 2.85 -2.16
CA MET A 115 -0.11 4.27 -1.88
C MET A 115 -0.79 4.57 -0.54
N PHE A 116 -0.30 5.58 0.15
CA PHE A 116 -0.89 6.09 1.38
C PHE A 116 -1.27 7.57 1.18
N PRO A 117 -2.52 7.85 0.77
CA PRO A 117 -2.94 9.22 0.43
C PRO A 117 -2.84 10.21 1.59
N GLU A 118 -2.77 9.74 2.84
CA GLU A 118 -2.56 10.60 4.01
C GLU A 118 -1.16 11.26 4.03
N GLY A 119 -0.20 10.75 3.26
CA GLY A 119 1.16 11.27 3.08
C GLY A 119 2.07 11.16 4.30
N THR A 120 1.53 11.14 5.50
CA THR A 120 2.27 11.00 6.76
C THR A 120 1.54 10.08 7.72
N ARG A 121 2.33 9.27 8.47
CA ARG A 121 1.81 8.38 9.50
C ARG A 121 1.15 9.18 10.64
N ARG A 122 0.11 8.60 11.23
CA ARG A 122 -0.44 9.09 12.49
C ARG A 122 0.59 8.82 13.60
N VAL A 123 1.23 9.87 14.13
CA VAL A 123 2.13 9.73 15.27
C VAL A 123 1.30 9.69 16.55
N LYS A 124 1.54 8.68 17.43
CA LYS A 124 0.96 8.61 18.77
C LYS A 124 1.21 9.93 19.53
N GLY A 125 0.16 10.48 20.12
CA GLY A 125 0.24 11.64 21.03
C GLY A 125 -0.06 12.99 20.40
N LEU A 126 0.03 13.17 19.11
CA LEU A 126 -0.50 14.32 18.41
C LEU A 126 -1.87 13.94 17.86
N ARG A 127 -2.94 14.60 18.32
CA ARG A 127 -4.25 14.60 17.66
C ARG A 127 -4.08 15.27 16.30
N LYS A 128 -3.35 14.64 15.39
CA LYS A 128 -3.42 15.02 13.98
C LYS A 128 -4.82 14.65 13.52
N ARG A 129 -5.66 15.69 13.40
CA ARG A 129 -6.84 15.63 12.55
C ARG A 129 -6.43 14.96 11.25
N TRP A 130 -7.32 14.20 10.64
CA TRP A 130 -7.17 13.72 9.27
C TRP A 130 -6.50 14.81 8.44
N ALA A 131 -5.43 14.48 7.72
CA ALA A 131 -4.65 15.45 6.97
C ALA A 131 -5.62 16.38 6.23
N ALA A 132 -5.48 17.69 6.42
CA ALA A 132 -6.45 18.67 5.93
C ALA A 132 -6.64 18.57 4.40
N ARG A 133 -5.66 17.97 3.69
CA ARG A 133 -5.73 17.66 2.24
C ARG A 133 -4.98 16.36 1.96
N PRO A 134 -5.67 15.27 1.61
CA PRO A 134 -5.02 14.05 1.16
C PRO A 134 -4.31 14.30 -0.18
N HIS A 135 -3.21 13.58 -0.41
CA HIS A 135 -2.44 13.65 -1.64
C HIS A 135 -3.17 12.94 -2.79
N THR A 136 -3.23 13.57 -3.94
CA THR A 136 -3.90 13.05 -5.14
C THR A 136 -3.07 12.01 -5.91
N GLY A 137 -1.87 11.67 -5.43
CA GLY A 137 -0.94 10.79 -6.14
C GLY A 137 -1.52 9.42 -6.52
N ALA A 138 -2.31 8.81 -5.65
CA ALA A 138 -2.94 7.51 -5.94
C ALA A 138 -3.93 7.60 -7.11
N ALA A 139 -4.80 8.60 -7.10
CA ALA A 139 -5.76 8.85 -8.17
C ALA A 139 -5.06 9.18 -9.48
N ARG A 140 -4.02 10.01 -9.41
CA ARG A 140 -3.22 10.40 -10.58
C ARG A 140 -2.52 9.20 -11.21
N ILE A 141 -1.87 8.34 -10.42
CA ILE A 141 -1.20 7.13 -10.92
C ILE A 141 -2.23 6.20 -11.58
N ALA A 142 -3.38 5.96 -10.93
CA ALA A 142 -4.43 5.09 -11.47
C ALA A 142 -4.96 5.62 -12.81
N ARG A 143 -5.22 6.93 -12.91
CA ARG A 143 -5.66 7.59 -14.14
C ARG A 143 -4.61 7.49 -15.25
N GLU A 144 -3.37 7.88 -14.98
CA GLU A 144 -2.30 7.87 -15.99
C GLU A 144 -1.95 6.45 -16.44
N ALA A 145 -2.06 5.46 -15.56
CA ALA A 145 -1.84 4.06 -15.90
C ALA A 145 -3.03 3.40 -16.61
N GLY A 146 -4.22 4.00 -16.55
CA GLY A 146 -5.47 3.37 -17.01
C GLY A 146 -5.82 2.11 -16.20
N ALA A 147 -5.55 2.13 -14.89
CA ALA A 147 -5.60 0.96 -14.04
C ALA A 147 -6.57 1.12 -12.86
N PRO A 148 -7.12 0.01 -12.32
CA PRO A 148 -8.00 0.05 -11.16
C PRO A 148 -7.36 0.73 -9.95
N LEU A 149 -8.17 1.49 -9.20
CA LEU A 149 -7.82 2.09 -7.90
C LEU A 149 -8.60 1.36 -6.81
N ILE A 150 -7.91 0.56 -6.02
CA ILE A 150 -8.50 -0.29 -4.98
C ILE A 150 -8.30 0.38 -3.62
N PRO A 151 -9.38 0.75 -2.91
CA PRO A 151 -9.29 1.21 -1.54
C PRO A 151 -9.05 0.04 -0.59
N ALA A 152 -8.26 0.26 0.45
CA ALA A 152 -8.05 -0.71 1.51
C ALA A 152 -7.98 -0.01 2.87
N ALA A 153 -8.26 -0.77 3.93
CA ALA A 153 -8.04 -0.32 5.29
C ALA A 153 -7.21 -1.34 6.06
N ILE A 154 -6.40 -0.83 7.00
CA ILE A 154 -5.55 -1.66 7.85
C ILE A 154 -5.60 -1.18 9.29
N GLU A 155 -5.62 -2.14 10.22
CA GLU A 155 -5.59 -1.91 11.66
C GLU A 155 -4.57 -2.83 12.36
N GLY A 156 -4.00 -2.35 13.47
CA GLY A 156 -3.17 -3.12 14.40
C GLY A 156 -1.66 -3.01 14.19
N THR A 157 -1.19 -2.44 13.09
CA THR A 157 0.25 -2.31 12.78
C THR A 157 0.98 -1.31 13.67
N ASP A 158 0.26 -0.39 14.32
CA ASP A 158 0.81 0.54 15.32
C ASP A 158 1.14 -0.15 16.67
N ARG A 159 0.65 -1.37 16.86
CA ARG A 159 0.73 -2.15 18.10
C ARG A 159 1.38 -3.52 17.91
N LEU A 160 2.30 -3.66 16.93
CA LEU A 160 2.96 -4.95 16.63
C LEU A 160 3.66 -5.59 17.84
N SER A 161 4.26 -4.77 18.73
CA SER A 161 4.91 -5.28 19.96
C SER A 161 3.97 -5.98 20.93
N ARG A 162 2.66 -5.77 20.80
CA ARG A 162 1.63 -6.40 21.64
C ARG A 162 1.06 -7.69 21.06
N LEU A 163 1.55 -8.15 19.91
CA LEU A 163 1.03 -9.30 19.17
C LEU A 163 -0.51 -9.25 19.01
N GLY A 164 -1.03 -8.04 18.84
CA GLY A 164 -2.46 -7.79 18.64
C GLY A 164 -2.94 -8.23 17.26
N PRO A 165 -4.26 -8.40 17.10
CA PRO A 165 -4.80 -8.80 15.81
C PRO A 165 -4.50 -7.76 14.73
N LEU A 166 -4.10 -8.23 13.55
CA LEU A 166 -4.02 -7.44 12.34
C LEU A 166 -5.29 -7.67 11.52
N ARG A 167 -5.84 -6.60 11.00
CA ARG A 167 -7.04 -6.65 10.15
C ARG A 167 -6.82 -5.87 8.89
N VAL A 168 -7.30 -6.39 7.77
CA VAL A 168 -7.22 -5.75 6.45
C VAL A 168 -8.58 -5.89 5.76
N ALA A 169 -9.07 -4.81 5.17
CA ALA A 169 -10.24 -4.83 4.31
C ALA A 169 -9.90 -4.23 2.94
N TYR A 170 -10.39 -4.86 1.87
CA TYR A 170 -10.28 -4.37 0.50
C TYR A 170 -11.67 -4.01 -0.01
N GLY A 171 -11.84 -2.78 -0.47
CA GLY A 171 -13.10 -2.31 -1.04
C GLY A 171 -13.20 -2.50 -2.55
N PRO A 172 -14.38 -2.25 -3.12
CA PRO A 172 -14.58 -2.27 -4.56
C PRO A 172 -13.72 -1.20 -5.25
N PRO A 173 -13.35 -1.40 -6.52
CA PRO A 173 -12.61 -0.40 -7.29
C PRO A 173 -13.32 0.95 -7.29
N ILE A 174 -12.56 2.01 -7.06
CA ILE A 174 -13.04 3.39 -7.16
C ILE A 174 -13.04 3.81 -8.62
N GLU A 175 -14.15 4.41 -9.06
CA GLU A 175 -14.21 5.06 -10.37
C GLU A 175 -13.23 6.22 -10.43
N VAL A 176 -12.32 6.16 -11.40
CA VAL A 176 -11.28 7.18 -11.61
C VAL A 176 -11.78 8.18 -12.64
N THR A 177 -11.96 9.42 -12.21
CA THR A 177 -12.35 10.55 -13.08
C THR A 177 -11.14 11.37 -13.51
N ASP A 178 -11.34 12.30 -14.44
CA ASP A 178 -10.29 13.26 -14.83
C ASP A 178 -9.91 14.19 -13.69
N ASP A 179 -10.83 14.46 -12.77
CA ASP A 179 -10.55 15.18 -11.54
C ASP A 179 -9.95 14.26 -10.47
N SER A 180 -8.63 14.33 -10.32
CA SER A 180 -7.91 13.58 -9.30
C SER A 180 -8.27 13.99 -7.86
N ALA A 181 -8.78 15.20 -7.64
CA ALA A 181 -9.19 15.64 -6.31
C ALA A 181 -10.55 15.02 -5.94
N GLU A 182 -11.49 14.98 -6.88
CA GLU A 182 -12.77 14.29 -6.70
C GLU A 182 -12.55 12.79 -6.46
N THR A 183 -11.76 12.13 -7.32
CA THR A 183 -11.39 10.71 -7.15
C THR A 183 -10.77 10.46 -5.78
N THR A 184 -9.87 11.33 -5.32
CA THR A 184 -9.23 11.22 -3.99
C THR A 184 -10.24 11.39 -2.87
N THR A 185 -11.22 12.27 -3.01
CA THR A 185 -12.26 12.47 -2.00
C THR A 185 -13.11 11.20 -1.84
N ARG A 186 -13.54 10.59 -2.95
CA ARG A 186 -14.26 9.30 -2.95
C ARG A 186 -13.42 8.17 -2.35
N LEU A 187 -12.14 8.09 -2.74
CA LEU A 187 -11.17 7.13 -2.20
C LEU A 187 -11.05 7.24 -0.68
N MET A 188 -10.87 8.45 -0.17
CA MET A 188 -10.72 8.67 1.28
C MET A 188 -12.00 8.37 2.07
N ALA A 189 -13.16 8.63 1.50
CA ALA A 189 -14.44 8.25 2.10
C ALA A 189 -14.54 6.72 2.24
N GLU A 190 -14.18 5.99 1.17
CA GLU A 190 -14.24 4.53 1.18
C GLU A 190 -13.20 3.90 2.12
N ILE A 191 -11.97 4.42 2.16
CA ILE A 191 -10.95 3.97 3.14
C ILE A 191 -11.46 4.15 4.57
N ARG A 192 -12.13 5.26 4.88
CA ARG A 192 -12.72 5.48 6.22
C ARG A 192 -13.82 4.47 6.52
N ARG A 193 -14.74 4.28 5.57
CA ARG A 193 -15.84 3.31 5.70
C ARG A 193 -15.30 1.91 5.96
N LEU A 194 -14.28 1.47 5.20
CA LEU A 194 -13.62 0.18 5.40
C LEU A 194 -12.96 0.09 6.78
N HIS A 195 -12.31 1.16 7.22
CA HIS A 195 -11.64 1.18 8.53
C HIS A 195 -12.64 1.08 9.69
N GLU A 196 -13.85 1.61 9.54
CA GLU A 196 -14.93 1.50 10.54
C GLU A 196 -15.49 0.07 10.64
N THR A 197 -15.26 -0.78 9.64
CA THR A 197 -15.69 -2.20 9.63
C THR A 197 -14.66 -3.16 10.20
N LEU A 198 -13.44 -2.70 10.52
CA LEU A 198 -12.37 -3.54 11.08
C LEU A 198 -12.47 -3.67 12.60
#